data_6754db7447d98829365cf2d4f1fb7ddb
#
_entry.id   6754db7447d98829365cf2d4f1fb7ddb
#
_cell.length_a   1.000
_cell.length_b   1.000
_cell.length_c   1.000
_cell.angle_alpha   90.00
_cell.angle_beta   90.00
_cell.angle_gamma   90.00
#
_symmetry.space_group_name_H-M   'P 1'
#
loop_
_entity.id
_entity.type
_entity.pdbx_description
1 polymer ?
#
loop_
_entity_poly.entity_id
_entity_poly.type
_entity_poly.pdbx_seq_one_letter_code
_entity_poly.pdbx_strand_id
1 'polypeptide(L)'
;MTQFRTIVADPPWRYENRASRAAAENHYPTMSTDELCELSVVPEHAARDSHLYLWTTNSHLADGLKVMAAWGFEYKTSLVWVKPQMGMGNYFRGSTELVLFGTRGGLPTLRKDVRNHFTAPRRAHSRKPREFLELVVASSPGPYLELFARCSGDADCACSRCLFGWATWGDQSGGNPSQGVLETRHGRPLCGRCFQPVPKPKRGPSGVWCSAACRTAAWRERRG
;
A
#
# COMPACT_ATOMS: atom_id res chain seq x y z
N MET A 1 -10.81 4.58 16.79
CA MET A 1 -9.58 4.46 15.96
C MET A 1 -9.99 4.27 14.51
N THR A 2 -9.29 4.91 13.55
CA THR A 2 -9.59 4.74 12.13
C THR A 2 -9.20 3.32 11.71
N GLN A 3 -10.13 2.58 11.11
CA GLN A 3 -9.87 1.25 10.57
C GLN A 3 -9.74 1.31 9.05
N PHE A 4 -8.68 0.70 8.51
CA PHE A 4 -8.35 0.73 7.10
C PHE A 4 -8.86 -0.54 6.40
N ARG A 5 -9.54 -0.35 5.27
CA ARG A 5 -10.04 -1.45 4.44
C ARG A 5 -9.02 -1.95 3.43
N THR A 6 -8.01 -1.17 3.16
CA THR A 6 -6.90 -1.56 2.27
C THR A 6 -5.58 -1.13 2.88
N ILE A 7 -4.69 -2.10 3.04
CA ILE A 7 -3.35 -1.91 3.60
C ILE A 7 -2.32 -2.32 2.55
N VAL A 8 -1.32 -1.47 2.36
CA VAL A 8 -0.14 -1.75 1.54
C VAL A 8 1.09 -1.73 2.44
N ALA A 9 1.97 -2.70 2.31
CA ALA A 9 3.20 -2.76 3.07
C ALA A 9 4.40 -3.13 2.18
N ASP A 10 5.50 -2.39 2.30
CA ASP A 10 6.80 -2.67 1.67
C ASP A 10 7.87 -2.81 2.75
N PRO A 11 7.91 -3.96 3.48
CA PRO A 11 8.80 -4.12 4.62
C PRO A 11 10.27 -4.03 4.22
N PRO A 12 11.12 -3.49 5.09
CA PRO A 12 12.56 -3.47 4.91
C PRO A 12 13.15 -4.83 5.29
N TRP A 13 12.94 -5.84 4.44
CA TRP A 13 13.37 -7.21 4.67
C TRP A 13 14.87 -7.31 4.99
N ARG A 14 15.22 -8.05 6.04
CA ARG A 14 16.61 -8.36 6.37
C ARG A 14 17.09 -9.55 5.55
N TYR A 15 18.15 -9.34 4.77
CA TYR A 15 18.77 -10.41 3.99
C TYR A 15 19.83 -11.13 4.80
N GLU A 16 19.79 -12.44 4.86
CA GLU A 16 20.81 -13.26 5.56
C GLU A 16 22.11 -13.38 4.76
N ASN A 17 22.07 -13.14 3.45
CA ASN A 17 23.23 -13.28 2.56
C ASN A 17 24.17 -12.09 2.71
N ARG A 18 25.45 -12.35 3.07
CA ARG A 18 26.48 -11.33 3.32
C ARG A 18 26.67 -10.34 2.17
N ALA A 19 26.59 -10.78 0.92
CA ALA A 19 26.75 -9.91 -0.25
C ALA A 19 25.55 -8.93 -0.44
N SER A 20 24.34 -9.35 -0.08
CA SER A 20 23.13 -8.51 -0.15
C SER A 20 22.96 -7.67 1.12
N ARG A 21 23.43 -8.18 2.27
CA ARG A 21 23.39 -7.56 3.58
C ARG A 21 24.13 -6.22 3.60
N ALA A 22 25.38 -6.20 3.08
CA ALA A 22 26.19 -4.97 3.01
C ALA A 22 25.53 -3.87 2.14
N ALA A 23 24.71 -4.23 1.15
CA ALA A 23 24.03 -3.26 0.29
C ALA A 23 22.75 -2.68 0.88
N ALA A 24 22.01 -3.47 1.70
CA ALA A 24 20.75 -3.03 2.30
C ALA A 24 20.96 -2.30 3.65
N GLU A 25 21.85 -2.82 4.50
CA GLU A 25 22.13 -2.26 5.83
C GLU A 25 22.82 -0.87 5.76
N ASN A 26 23.45 -0.53 4.64
CA ASN A 26 24.07 0.78 4.44
C ASN A 26 23.07 1.90 4.12
N HIS A 27 21.81 1.61 3.89
CA HIS A 27 20.85 2.62 3.42
C HIS A 27 19.66 2.85 4.37
N TYR A 28 19.24 1.86 5.18
CA TYR A 28 18.13 1.97 6.13
C TYR A 28 18.08 0.78 7.10
N PRO A 29 17.47 0.93 8.30
CA PRO A 29 17.26 -0.17 9.23
C PRO A 29 16.42 -1.28 8.58
N THR A 30 16.88 -2.52 8.66
CA THR A 30 16.16 -3.71 8.18
C THR A 30 15.48 -4.41 9.35
N MET A 31 14.39 -5.15 9.07
CA MET A 31 13.64 -5.92 10.06
C MET A 31 13.71 -7.41 9.74
N SER A 32 13.85 -8.23 10.78
CA SER A 32 13.70 -9.68 10.66
C SER A 32 12.23 -10.07 10.45
N THR A 33 12.01 -11.29 9.99
CA THR A 33 10.65 -11.84 9.81
C THR A 33 9.88 -11.85 11.13
N ASP A 34 10.54 -12.18 12.24
CA ASP A 34 9.90 -12.22 13.55
C ASP A 34 9.51 -10.82 14.04
N GLU A 35 10.40 -9.82 13.91
CA GLU A 35 10.08 -8.41 14.21
C GLU A 35 8.89 -7.92 13.37
N LEU A 36 8.79 -8.32 12.10
CA LEU A 36 7.64 -7.98 11.24
C LEU A 36 6.35 -8.68 11.70
N CYS A 37 6.43 -9.94 12.12
CA CYS A 37 5.28 -10.67 12.65
C CYS A 37 4.72 -10.05 13.94
N GLU A 38 5.58 -9.47 14.76
CA GLU A 38 5.22 -8.84 16.06
C GLU A 38 4.62 -7.44 15.90
N LEU A 39 4.62 -6.85 14.69
CA LEU A 39 4.04 -5.52 14.48
C LEU A 39 2.53 -5.53 14.72
N SER A 40 2.10 -4.85 15.77
CA SER A 40 0.68 -4.72 16.14
C SER A 40 -0.09 -3.73 15.26
N VAL A 41 0.61 -2.81 14.59
CA VAL A 41 -0.01 -1.73 13.81
C VAL A 41 -1.00 -2.23 12.75
N VAL A 42 -0.72 -3.36 12.10
CA VAL A 42 -1.63 -3.92 11.09
C VAL A 42 -2.86 -4.55 11.72
N PRO A 43 -2.76 -5.49 12.69
CA PRO A 43 -3.92 -6.05 13.38
C PRO A 43 -4.83 -5.00 14.03
N GLU A 44 -4.25 -3.96 14.64
CA GLU A 44 -4.97 -2.89 15.34
C GLU A 44 -5.73 -1.95 14.41
N HIS A 45 -5.19 -1.68 13.22
CA HIS A 45 -5.75 -0.70 12.30
C HIS A 45 -6.47 -1.31 11.10
N ALA A 46 -6.36 -2.62 10.87
CA ALA A 46 -7.09 -3.30 9.80
C ALA A 46 -8.58 -3.38 10.14
N ALA A 47 -9.45 -3.00 9.20
CA ALA A 47 -10.87 -3.22 9.31
C ALA A 47 -11.18 -4.74 9.37
N ARG A 48 -12.35 -5.09 9.92
CA ARG A 48 -12.83 -6.47 9.95
C ARG A 48 -12.80 -7.11 8.57
N ASP A 49 -13.27 -6.37 7.57
CA ASP A 49 -13.27 -6.78 6.17
C ASP A 49 -12.26 -5.91 5.42
N SER A 50 -11.09 -6.46 5.11
CA SER A 50 -9.97 -5.71 4.57
C SER A 50 -9.08 -6.51 3.63
N HIS A 51 -8.30 -5.79 2.81
CA HIS A 51 -7.29 -6.31 1.89
C HIS A 51 -5.89 -5.91 2.34
N LEU A 52 -4.94 -6.82 2.17
CA LEU A 52 -3.51 -6.58 2.35
C LEU A 52 -2.77 -6.82 1.03
N TYR A 53 -1.91 -5.87 0.67
CA TYR A 53 -0.92 -5.97 -0.39
C TYR A 53 0.47 -5.89 0.25
N LEU A 54 1.16 -7.03 0.29
CA LEU A 54 2.46 -7.15 0.95
C LEU A 54 3.55 -7.38 -0.09
N TRP A 55 4.42 -6.39 -0.26
CA TRP A 55 5.59 -6.50 -1.12
C TRP A 55 6.60 -7.49 -0.57
N THR A 56 7.06 -8.36 -1.43
CA THR A 56 8.12 -9.33 -1.11
C THR A 56 9.02 -9.57 -2.31
N THR A 57 10.19 -10.14 -2.06
CA THR A 57 11.08 -10.66 -3.09
C THR A 57 10.96 -12.17 -3.17
N ASN A 58 11.46 -12.79 -4.24
CA ASN A 58 11.44 -14.24 -4.38
C ASN A 58 12.13 -14.95 -3.21
N SER A 59 13.21 -14.37 -2.67
CA SER A 59 13.93 -14.92 -1.51
C SER A 59 13.15 -14.85 -0.19
N HIS A 60 12.22 -13.91 -0.05
CA HIS A 60 11.40 -13.72 1.15
C HIS A 60 9.95 -14.17 0.94
N LEU A 61 9.66 -15.01 -0.05
CA LEU A 61 8.28 -15.46 -0.30
C LEU A 61 7.68 -16.18 0.91
N ALA A 62 8.43 -17.13 1.50
CA ALA A 62 7.99 -17.86 2.68
C ALA A 62 7.81 -16.95 3.89
N ASP A 63 8.73 -15.99 4.09
CA ASP A 63 8.64 -14.98 5.14
C ASP A 63 7.43 -14.09 4.97
N GLY A 64 7.16 -13.63 3.74
CA GLY A 64 5.99 -12.83 3.42
C GLY A 64 4.67 -13.53 3.74
N LEU A 65 4.57 -14.83 3.45
CA LEU A 65 3.39 -15.63 3.82
C LEU A 65 3.25 -15.76 5.33
N LYS A 66 4.36 -15.97 6.08
CA LYS A 66 4.38 -16.01 7.55
C LYS A 66 3.91 -14.67 8.14
N VAL A 67 4.45 -13.56 7.67
CA VAL A 67 4.08 -12.21 8.12
C VAL A 67 2.60 -11.92 7.82
N MET A 68 2.13 -12.23 6.61
CA MET A 68 0.72 -12.06 6.23
C MET A 68 -0.23 -12.81 7.17
N ALA A 69 0.08 -14.06 7.49
CA ALA A 69 -0.69 -14.87 8.43
C ALA A 69 -0.66 -14.30 9.86
N ALA A 70 0.51 -13.86 10.34
CA ALA A 70 0.67 -13.24 11.66
C ALA A 70 -0.16 -11.94 11.79
N TRP A 71 -0.32 -11.18 10.70
CA TRP A 71 -1.17 -9.99 10.66
C TRP A 71 -2.68 -10.30 10.52
N GLY A 72 -3.06 -11.58 10.46
CA GLY A 72 -4.44 -12.03 10.43
C GLY A 72 -5.07 -11.99 9.03
N PHE A 73 -4.28 -12.07 7.96
CA PHE A 73 -4.76 -12.14 6.58
C PHE A 73 -4.54 -13.52 5.97
N GLU A 74 -5.54 -13.99 5.23
CA GLU A 74 -5.45 -15.21 4.44
C GLU A 74 -4.94 -14.89 3.04
N TYR A 75 -3.84 -15.54 2.63
CA TYR A 75 -3.30 -15.40 1.28
C TYR A 75 -4.31 -15.89 0.22
N LYS A 76 -4.46 -15.12 -0.85
CA LYS A 76 -5.36 -15.46 -1.97
C LYS A 76 -4.62 -15.62 -3.29
N THR A 77 -3.72 -14.71 -3.61
CA THR A 77 -2.96 -14.71 -4.87
C THR A 77 -1.77 -13.77 -4.78
N SER A 78 -0.92 -13.76 -5.82
CA SER A 78 0.16 -12.80 -5.96
C SER A 78 -0.04 -11.92 -7.19
N LEU A 79 0.34 -10.65 -7.04
CA LEU A 79 0.56 -9.74 -8.16
C LEU A 79 2.05 -9.74 -8.49
N VAL A 80 2.38 -9.64 -9.77
CA VAL A 80 3.77 -9.66 -10.25
C VAL A 80 4.10 -8.34 -10.92
N TRP A 81 5.06 -7.61 -10.38
CA TRP A 81 5.67 -6.50 -11.09
C TRP A 81 6.76 -7.02 -12.02
N VAL A 82 6.56 -6.88 -13.32
CA VAL A 82 7.55 -7.21 -14.36
C VAL A 82 8.36 -5.96 -14.69
N LYS A 83 9.67 -6.03 -14.53
CA LYS A 83 10.63 -4.96 -14.82
C LYS A 83 11.23 -5.18 -16.20
N PRO A 84 11.23 -4.18 -17.09
CA PRO A 84 11.90 -4.29 -18.39
C PRO A 84 13.41 -4.57 -18.26
N GLN A 85 14.04 -4.07 -17.20
CA GLN A 85 15.46 -4.25 -16.94
C GLN A 85 15.71 -5.47 -16.07
N MET A 86 16.67 -6.30 -16.47
CA MET A 86 17.16 -7.40 -15.65
C MET A 86 17.94 -6.91 -14.43
N GLY A 87 17.73 -7.58 -13.30
CA GLY A 87 18.52 -7.39 -12.09
C GLY A 87 19.52 -8.50 -11.85
N MET A 88 20.35 -8.31 -10.85
CA MET A 88 21.24 -9.35 -10.33
C MET A 88 20.40 -10.43 -9.62
N GLY A 89 20.81 -11.68 -9.73
CA GLY A 89 20.20 -12.81 -9.03
C GLY A 89 21.19 -13.96 -8.93
N ASN A 90 21.04 -14.79 -7.91
CA ASN A 90 21.99 -15.88 -7.62
C ASN A 90 21.96 -16.99 -8.69
N TYR A 91 20.76 -17.41 -9.09
CA TYR A 91 20.56 -18.47 -10.10
C TYR A 91 20.03 -17.92 -11.41
N PHE A 92 18.99 -17.11 -11.34
CA PHE A 92 18.36 -16.48 -12.50
C PHE A 92 18.42 -14.97 -12.38
N ARG A 93 18.47 -14.28 -13.51
CA ARG A 93 18.41 -12.80 -13.52
C ARG A 93 17.02 -12.34 -13.13
N GLY A 94 16.93 -11.62 -12.00
CA GLY A 94 15.66 -11.16 -11.46
C GLY A 94 15.08 -9.99 -12.27
N SER A 95 13.92 -10.19 -12.89
CA SER A 95 13.15 -9.13 -13.55
C SER A 95 11.78 -8.91 -12.92
N THR A 96 11.50 -9.58 -11.80
CA THR A 96 10.19 -9.48 -11.14
C THR A 96 10.32 -9.15 -9.66
N GLU A 97 9.27 -8.53 -9.11
CA GLU A 97 8.97 -8.50 -7.69
C GLU A 97 7.54 -8.98 -7.46
N LEU A 98 7.27 -9.50 -6.28
CA LEU A 98 5.97 -10.04 -5.91
C LEU A 98 5.25 -9.10 -4.93
N VAL A 99 3.93 -9.05 -5.06
CA VAL A 99 3.03 -8.49 -4.06
C VAL A 99 2.06 -9.59 -3.66
N LEU A 100 2.14 -10.06 -2.44
CA LEU A 100 1.17 -11.02 -1.90
C LEU A 100 -0.14 -10.28 -1.63
N PHE A 101 -1.23 -10.80 -2.16
CA PHE A 101 -2.57 -10.31 -1.88
C PHE A 101 -3.27 -11.24 -0.91
N GLY A 102 -3.74 -10.69 0.20
CA GLY A 102 -4.49 -11.40 1.22
C GLY A 102 -5.76 -10.66 1.61
N THR A 103 -6.72 -11.41 2.16
CA THR A 103 -7.98 -10.88 2.67
C THR A 103 -8.16 -11.21 4.14
N ARG A 104 -8.82 -10.31 4.85
CA ARG A 104 -9.39 -10.52 6.18
C ARG A 104 -10.88 -10.30 6.07
N GLY A 105 -11.70 -11.24 6.57
CA GLY A 105 -13.14 -11.19 6.38
C GLY A 105 -13.61 -11.39 4.93
N GLY A 106 -14.73 -10.79 4.56
CA GLY A 106 -15.47 -11.06 3.31
C GLY A 106 -15.44 -9.92 2.28
N LEU A 107 -14.41 -9.05 2.27
CA LEU A 107 -14.35 -7.91 1.36
C LEU A 107 -14.12 -8.34 -0.09
N PRO A 108 -15.05 -8.09 -1.04
CA PRO A 108 -14.81 -8.35 -2.45
C PRO A 108 -13.93 -7.26 -3.08
N THR A 109 -13.22 -7.63 -4.14
CA THR A 109 -12.54 -6.65 -4.99
C THR A 109 -13.55 -5.80 -5.76
N LEU A 110 -13.22 -4.54 -6.02
CA LEU A 110 -14.06 -3.61 -6.77
C LEU A 110 -14.18 -3.99 -8.25
N ARG A 111 -13.17 -4.69 -8.79
CA ARG A 111 -13.08 -5.16 -10.16
C ARG A 111 -12.61 -6.60 -10.22
N LYS A 112 -13.07 -7.35 -11.21
CA LYS A 112 -12.71 -8.77 -11.45
C LYS A 112 -11.89 -8.97 -12.72
N ASP A 113 -11.64 -7.90 -13.49
CA ASP A 113 -10.96 -7.91 -14.77
C ASP A 113 -9.52 -7.39 -14.70
N VAL A 114 -8.99 -7.20 -13.48
CA VAL A 114 -7.60 -6.76 -13.27
C VAL A 114 -6.66 -7.94 -13.36
N ARG A 115 -5.65 -7.83 -14.21
CA ARG A 115 -4.61 -8.86 -14.35
C ARG A 115 -3.73 -8.92 -13.10
N ASN A 116 -3.22 -10.09 -12.77
CA ASN A 116 -2.31 -10.30 -11.64
C ASN A 116 -0.84 -9.98 -11.96
N HIS A 117 -0.58 -9.24 -13.02
CA HIS A 117 0.75 -8.71 -13.34
C HIS A 117 0.63 -7.34 -13.98
N PHE A 118 1.68 -6.56 -13.84
CA PHE A 118 1.84 -5.27 -14.50
C PHE A 118 3.32 -5.02 -14.84
N THR A 119 3.56 -4.26 -15.89
CA THR A 119 4.91 -3.89 -16.34
C THR A 119 5.14 -2.42 -16.06
N ALA A 120 6.24 -2.12 -15.37
CA ALA A 120 6.67 -0.75 -15.14
C ALA A 120 8.20 -0.70 -15.00
N PRO A 121 8.86 0.39 -15.44
CA PRO A 121 10.30 0.56 -15.25
C PRO A 121 10.65 0.70 -13.77
N ARG A 122 11.91 0.37 -13.43
CA ARG A 122 12.47 0.68 -12.11
C ARG A 122 12.50 2.20 -11.91
N ARG A 123 12.20 2.61 -10.68
CA ARG A 123 12.35 4.00 -10.25
C ARG A 123 13.59 4.14 -9.35
N ALA A 124 14.05 5.38 -9.16
CA ALA A 124 15.17 5.68 -8.27
C ALA A 124 14.90 5.21 -6.83
N HIS A 125 15.96 4.77 -6.14
CA HIS A 125 15.94 4.45 -4.70
C HIS A 125 14.86 3.46 -4.24
N SER A 126 14.69 2.33 -4.94
CA SER A 126 13.72 1.26 -4.59
C SER A 126 12.26 1.72 -4.50
N ARG A 127 11.90 2.88 -5.06
CA ARG A 127 10.51 3.36 -5.09
C ARG A 127 9.64 2.43 -5.93
N LYS A 128 8.51 2.05 -5.37
CA LYS A 128 7.52 1.23 -6.10
C LYS A 128 6.83 2.05 -7.19
N PRO A 129 6.42 1.42 -8.30
CA PRO A 129 5.81 2.11 -9.43
C PRO A 129 4.42 2.65 -9.08
N ARG A 130 4.07 3.78 -9.68
CA ARG A 130 2.76 4.43 -9.51
C ARG A 130 1.63 3.53 -10.00
N GLU A 131 1.87 2.79 -11.06
CA GLU A 131 0.94 1.84 -11.68
C GLU A 131 0.42 0.81 -10.67
N PHE A 132 1.25 0.42 -9.70
CA PHE A 132 0.81 -0.42 -8.60
C PHE A 132 -0.22 0.27 -7.70
N LEU A 133 0.02 1.52 -7.31
CA LEU A 133 -0.92 2.27 -6.47
C LEU A 133 -2.26 2.49 -7.19
N GLU A 134 -2.23 2.76 -8.48
CA GLU A 134 -3.43 2.88 -9.34
C GLU A 134 -4.20 1.55 -9.41
N LEU A 135 -3.48 0.42 -9.54
CA LEU A 135 -4.07 -0.92 -9.49
C LEU A 135 -4.76 -1.18 -8.15
N VAL A 136 -4.11 -0.85 -7.03
CA VAL A 136 -4.69 -1.01 -5.68
C VAL A 136 -5.98 -0.21 -5.56
N VAL A 137 -5.98 1.08 -5.96
CA VAL A 137 -7.18 1.93 -5.89
C VAL A 137 -8.30 1.44 -6.80
N ALA A 138 -7.97 0.88 -7.96
CA ALA A 138 -8.96 0.30 -8.87
C ALA A 138 -9.57 -1.00 -8.34
N SER A 139 -8.82 -1.75 -7.53
CA SER A 139 -9.19 -3.11 -7.07
C SER A 139 -9.78 -3.16 -5.68
N SER A 140 -9.42 -2.21 -4.81
CA SER A 140 -9.75 -2.28 -3.37
C SER A 140 -10.29 -0.96 -2.85
N PRO A 141 -11.28 -0.96 -1.94
CA PRO A 141 -11.86 0.27 -1.39
C PRO A 141 -11.00 0.84 -0.26
N GLY A 142 -11.03 2.18 -0.11
CA GLY A 142 -10.49 2.85 1.07
C GLY A 142 -11.37 2.73 2.33
N PRO A 143 -10.90 3.22 3.47
CA PRO A 143 -9.66 4.00 3.63
C PRO A 143 -8.39 3.15 3.46
N TYR A 144 -7.29 3.83 3.05
CA TYR A 144 -6.01 3.20 2.72
C TYR A 144 -4.93 3.56 3.74
N LEU A 145 -4.09 2.57 4.09
CA LEU A 145 -2.88 2.73 4.88
C LEU A 145 -1.68 2.15 4.13
N GLU A 146 -0.60 2.91 4.01
CA GLU A 146 0.69 2.39 3.54
C GLU A 146 1.69 2.34 4.69
N LEU A 147 2.21 1.14 4.97
CA LEU A 147 3.28 0.92 5.93
C LEU A 147 4.64 1.05 5.24
N PHE A 148 5.64 1.54 5.99
CA PHE A 148 7.01 1.75 5.54
C PHE A 148 7.11 2.74 4.36
N ALA A 149 6.12 3.64 4.25
CA ALA A 149 6.06 4.63 3.21
C ALA A 149 7.26 5.58 3.26
N ARG A 150 7.83 5.84 2.08
CA ARG A 150 8.92 6.82 1.92
C ARG A 150 8.39 8.04 1.21
N CYS A 151 8.33 9.16 1.92
CA CYS A 151 7.93 10.44 1.36
C CYS A 151 9.12 11.38 1.32
N SER A 152 9.59 11.76 0.13
CA SER A 152 10.68 12.74 -0.03
C SER A 152 10.30 14.15 0.39
N GLY A 153 9.00 14.43 0.46
CA GLY A 153 8.49 15.74 0.83
C GLY A 153 8.58 16.80 -0.27
N ASP A 154 9.23 16.53 -1.38
CA ASP A 154 9.38 17.44 -2.52
C ASP A 154 8.11 17.51 -3.40
N ALA A 155 8.11 18.46 -4.36
CA ALA A 155 6.97 18.70 -5.26
C ALA A 155 6.66 17.51 -6.18
N ASP A 156 7.68 16.72 -6.53
CA ASP A 156 7.61 15.59 -7.46
C ASP A 156 7.43 14.25 -6.75
N CYS A 157 7.14 14.27 -5.43
CA CYS A 157 6.93 13.05 -4.68
C CYS A 157 5.71 12.28 -5.17
N ALA A 158 5.94 11.08 -5.68
CA ALA A 158 4.91 10.18 -6.19
C ALA A 158 4.58 9.03 -5.22
N CYS A 159 4.68 9.26 -3.90
CA CYS A 159 4.23 8.30 -2.90
C CYS A 159 2.70 8.31 -2.75
N SER A 160 2.14 7.29 -2.12
CA SER A 160 0.68 7.15 -1.91
C SER A 160 0.05 8.34 -1.19
N ARG A 161 0.75 8.88 -0.18
CA ARG A 161 0.31 10.07 0.56
C ARG A 161 0.20 11.30 -0.34
N CYS A 162 1.21 11.55 -1.17
CA CYS A 162 1.22 12.73 -2.04
C CYS A 162 0.27 12.60 -3.22
N LEU A 163 0.17 11.42 -3.82
CA LEU A 163 -0.68 11.17 -4.98
C LEU A 163 -2.16 11.00 -4.62
N PHE A 164 -2.44 10.26 -3.54
CA PHE A 164 -3.78 9.78 -3.23
C PHE A 164 -4.28 10.16 -1.83
N GLY A 165 -3.44 10.79 -1.01
CA GLY A 165 -3.79 11.20 0.35
C GLY A 165 -3.96 10.03 1.32
N TRP A 166 -3.26 8.91 1.11
CA TRP A 166 -3.31 7.78 2.01
C TRP A 166 -2.71 8.09 3.38
N ALA A 167 -3.22 7.45 4.42
CA ALA A 167 -2.52 7.40 5.70
C ALA A 167 -1.21 6.61 5.53
N THR A 168 -0.16 7.04 6.23
CA THR A 168 1.15 6.39 6.16
C THR A 168 1.69 6.11 7.54
N TRP A 169 2.47 5.03 7.68
CA TRP A 169 3.18 4.65 8.89
C TRP A 169 4.62 4.24 8.56
N GLY A 170 5.58 4.63 9.42
CA GLY A 170 7.01 4.31 9.29
C GLY A 170 7.91 5.52 9.53
N ASP A 171 9.20 5.28 9.75
CA ASP A 171 10.18 6.30 10.17
C ASP A 171 10.39 7.46 9.19
N GLN A 172 10.11 7.24 7.91
CA GLN A 172 10.30 8.25 6.86
C GLN A 172 9.00 8.88 6.39
N SER A 173 7.87 8.55 7.01
CA SER A 173 6.56 9.03 6.60
C SER A 173 6.12 10.34 7.29
N GLY A 174 6.84 10.76 8.33
CA GLY A 174 6.52 11.98 9.10
C GLY A 174 5.15 11.94 9.79
N GLY A 175 4.52 10.77 9.92
CA GLY A 175 3.20 10.64 10.53
C GLY A 175 3.03 9.31 11.29
N ASN A 176 2.53 9.41 12.52
CA ASN A 176 2.04 8.28 13.27
C ASN A 176 0.58 8.02 12.87
N PRO A 177 0.16 6.78 12.51
CA PRO A 177 -1.24 6.46 12.19
C PRO A 177 -2.22 6.79 13.30
N SER A 178 -1.76 6.79 14.56
CA SER A 178 -2.56 7.21 15.72
C SER A 178 -2.90 8.70 15.75
N GLN A 179 -2.28 9.53 14.93
CA GLN A 179 -2.56 10.96 14.84
C GLN A 179 -3.52 11.36 13.72
N GLY A 180 -4.30 10.43 13.21
CA GLY A 180 -5.60 10.66 12.59
C GLY A 180 -5.76 11.79 11.56
N VAL A 181 -4.73 12.12 10.77
CA VAL A 181 -4.88 13.15 9.75
C VAL A 181 -5.20 12.51 8.40
N LEU A 182 -6.47 12.37 8.10
CA LEU A 182 -7.01 12.03 6.79
C LEU A 182 -7.02 13.24 5.85
N GLU A 183 -5.94 14.03 5.88
CA GLU A 183 -5.80 15.19 5.00
C GLU A 183 -4.68 14.93 3.99
N THR A 184 -4.92 15.33 2.74
CA THR A 184 -3.85 15.39 1.74
C THR A 184 -2.83 16.45 2.18
N ARG A 185 -1.57 16.35 1.74
CA ARG A 185 -0.51 17.35 1.96
C ARG A 185 -0.95 18.79 1.63
N HIS A 186 -1.99 18.96 0.83
CA HIS A 186 -2.53 20.26 0.40
C HIS A 186 -3.83 20.62 1.11
N GLY A 187 -4.17 20.00 2.26
CA GLY A 187 -5.38 20.30 3.03
C GLY A 187 -6.69 20.08 2.27
N ARG A 188 -6.70 19.21 1.24
CA ARG A 188 -7.93 18.88 0.53
C ARG A 188 -8.73 17.84 1.30
N PRO A 189 -10.03 18.05 1.49
CA PRO A 189 -10.88 17.05 2.10
C PRO A 189 -10.88 15.76 1.25
N LEU A 190 -10.92 14.62 1.93
CA LEU A 190 -11.08 13.34 1.28
C LEU A 190 -12.56 13.02 1.10
N CYS A 191 -12.88 12.32 0.02
CA CYS A 191 -14.22 11.82 -0.26
C CYS A 191 -14.69 10.89 0.86
N GLY A 192 -15.84 11.17 1.45
CA GLY A 192 -16.40 10.38 2.55
C GLY A 192 -16.71 8.92 2.22
N ARG A 193 -16.56 8.50 0.96
CA ARG A 193 -16.78 7.12 0.52
C ARG A 193 -15.52 6.40 0.04
N CYS A 194 -14.78 7.00 -0.90
CA CYS A 194 -13.63 6.35 -1.53
C CYS A 194 -12.28 6.93 -1.05
N PHE A 195 -12.32 7.94 -0.20
CA PHE A 195 -11.15 8.61 0.38
C PHE A 195 -10.18 9.21 -0.66
N GLN A 196 -10.66 9.38 -1.90
CA GLN A 196 -9.92 10.14 -2.90
C GLN A 196 -10.03 11.64 -2.63
N PRO A 197 -9.02 12.43 -2.98
CA PRO A 197 -9.10 13.89 -2.84
C PRO A 197 -10.33 14.44 -3.54
N VAL A 198 -11.11 15.24 -2.82
CA VAL A 198 -12.26 15.95 -3.42
C VAL A 198 -11.73 17.04 -4.34
N PRO A 199 -12.18 17.12 -5.60
CA PRO A 199 -11.79 18.18 -6.52
C PRO A 199 -12.12 19.57 -5.93
N LYS A 200 -11.25 20.57 -6.15
CA LYS A 200 -11.58 21.96 -5.81
C LYS A 200 -12.83 22.39 -6.57
N PRO A 201 -13.87 22.88 -5.90
CA PRO A 201 -15.02 23.40 -6.60
C PRO A 201 -14.63 24.67 -7.38
N LYS A 202 -15.23 24.87 -8.55
CA LYS A 202 -15.05 26.11 -9.32
C LYS A 202 -15.61 27.32 -8.56
N ARG A 203 -16.64 27.13 -7.73
CA ARG A 203 -17.25 28.11 -6.84
C ARG A 203 -17.84 27.40 -5.61
N GLY A 204 -17.83 28.06 -4.45
CA GLY A 204 -18.42 27.56 -3.20
C GLY A 204 -17.52 26.64 -2.36
N PRO A 205 -18.03 26.13 -1.22
CA PRO A 205 -17.27 25.27 -0.32
C PRO A 205 -16.96 23.91 -0.97
N SER A 206 -15.87 23.26 -0.54
CA SER A 206 -15.50 21.93 -0.99
C SER A 206 -16.59 20.92 -0.62
N GLY A 207 -16.95 20.06 -1.59
CA GLY A 207 -17.91 18.98 -1.36
C GLY A 207 -17.34 17.88 -0.48
N VAL A 208 -18.22 16.99 -0.01
CA VAL A 208 -17.83 15.78 0.77
C VAL A 208 -17.51 14.60 -0.14
N TRP A 209 -17.83 14.68 -1.45
CA TRP A 209 -17.72 13.59 -2.41
C TRP A 209 -16.86 13.99 -3.60
N CYS A 210 -15.97 13.09 -4.03
CA CYS A 210 -15.09 13.33 -5.18
C CYS A 210 -15.84 13.32 -6.51
N SER A 211 -16.99 12.64 -6.59
CA SER A 211 -17.81 12.50 -7.80
C SER A 211 -19.31 12.31 -7.48
N ALA A 212 -20.15 12.47 -8.50
CA ALA A 212 -21.58 12.16 -8.40
C ALA A 212 -21.81 10.67 -8.10
N ALA A 213 -20.99 9.77 -8.68
CA ALA A 213 -21.06 8.34 -8.42
C ALA A 213 -20.83 7.99 -6.95
N CYS A 214 -19.83 8.60 -6.30
CA CYS A 214 -19.57 8.41 -4.88
C CYS A 214 -20.71 8.94 -4.00
N ARG A 215 -21.29 10.07 -4.35
CA ARG A 215 -22.46 10.63 -3.65
C ARG A 215 -23.68 9.72 -3.74
N THR A 216 -23.99 9.22 -4.94
CA THR A 216 -25.15 8.33 -5.17
C THR A 216 -24.97 6.99 -4.47
N ALA A 217 -23.76 6.42 -4.50
CA ALA A 217 -23.47 5.16 -3.84
C ALA A 217 -23.57 5.29 -2.30
N ALA A 218 -23.02 6.35 -1.70
CA ALA A 218 -23.13 6.63 -0.27
C ALA A 218 -24.59 6.89 0.17
N TRP A 219 -25.44 7.44 -0.71
CA TRP A 219 -26.86 7.60 -0.46
C TRP A 219 -27.61 6.27 -0.45
N ARG A 220 -27.25 5.34 -1.36
CA ARG A 220 -27.84 3.98 -1.40
C ARG A 220 -27.46 3.16 -0.16
N GLU A 221 -26.20 3.22 0.27
CA GLU A 221 -25.70 2.53 1.46
C GLU A 221 -26.41 2.96 2.78
N ARG A 222 -26.94 4.18 2.84
CA ARG A 222 -27.68 4.69 4.03
C ARG A 222 -29.15 4.29 4.06
N ARG A 223 -29.67 3.70 2.99
CA ARG A 223 -31.08 3.32 2.86
C ARG A 223 -31.34 1.81 2.83
N GLY A 224 -30.30 0.98 2.80
CA GLY A 224 -30.33 -0.47 2.97
C GLY A 224 -29.88 -0.84 4.37
#